data_ee16f7b526e534331a6d082207ecbe13
#
_entry.id   ee16f7b526e534331a6d082207ecbe13
#
_cell.length_a   1.000
_cell.length_b   1.000
_cell.length_c   1.000
_cell.angle_alpha   90.00
_cell.angle_beta   90.00
_cell.angle_gamma   90.00
#
_symmetry.space_group_name_H-M   'P 1'
#
loop_
_entity.id
_entity.type
_entity.pdbx_description
1 polymer ?
#
loop_
_entity_poly.entity_id
_entity_poly.type
_entity_poly.pdbx_seq_one_letter_code
_entity_poly.pdbx_strand_id
1 'polypeptide(L)'
;SAEFGVNLFENDPETLPKNKEELDLHMQLTYKQQVEIAEEQAIKVLLDGNNYDLIKRRCNYDLTTIGIGAVKNVFTKSEGAKVEYVDPVNLVWSYTDSPYFDDIYYVGEVRSVHLNELKKEFPWLTNDELKSIAGQSVTNNGFYNRSVSNVNKDDSNTVQVLYFNYKTFTNEVYKVKETATGAAKLIPKDDQFNPPPELYEEYGIEKLSQSLEVLYEGVKIVGGRMLKWELAKNMIRPKSDYSKVKMNYSMVAPRMYQGRIESVVSRITGFADMIQLTHLKLQQVMSRMVPDGVYLDADGLAEVDLGNGTNYNPQEALNMFFQTGSVVGRSFTQDGDMNPGKVPIQEITTGAGGGKMQALIGNYNYYMQMIRD
;
A
#
# COMPACT_ATOMS: atom_id res chain seq x y z
N SER A 1 -25.76 -23.10 -27.64
CA SER A 1 -25.72 -23.87 -26.37
C SER A 1 -25.43 -25.37 -26.57
N ALA A 2 -25.66 -25.95 -27.76
CA ALA A 2 -25.40 -27.37 -28.02
C ALA A 2 -23.91 -27.73 -28.17
N GLU A 3 -23.05 -26.79 -28.58
CA GLU A 3 -21.62 -27.06 -28.82
C GLU A 3 -20.75 -27.01 -27.56
N PHE A 4 -21.16 -26.30 -26.51
CA PHE A 4 -20.35 -26.12 -25.32
C PHE A 4 -20.98 -26.66 -24.03
N GLY A 5 -22.18 -27.29 -24.10
CA GLY A 5 -22.84 -27.89 -22.94
C GLY A 5 -23.21 -26.92 -21.78
N VAL A 6 -23.07 -25.62 -22.01
CA VAL A 6 -23.39 -24.59 -21.02
C VAL A 6 -24.72 -23.96 -21.39
N ASN A 7 -25.71 -24.10 -20.54
CA ASN A 7 -26.95 -23.32 -20.64
C ASN A 7 -26.62 -21.88 -20.26
N LEU A 8 -26.45 -21.01 -21.27
CA LEU A 8 -26.27 -19.57 -21.09
C LEU A 8 -27.51 -18.85 -20.54
N PHE A 9 -28.63 -19.55 -20.47
CA PHE A 9 -29.91 -19.05 -19.98
C PHE A 9 -30.41 -20.01 -18.91
N GLU A 10 -30.17 -19.74 -17.64
CA GLU A 10 -30.96 -20.26 -16.56
C GLU A 10 -32.30 -19.52 -16.58
N ASN A 11 -33.20 -19.99 -17.43
CA ASN A 11 -34.58 -19.57 -17.39
C ASN A 11 -35.28 -20.36 -16.29
N ASP A 12 -35.24 -19.82 -15.08
CA ASP A 12 -36.15 -20.29 -14.04
C ASP A 12 -37.57 -19.94 -14.47
N PRO A 13 -38.47 -20.95 -14.67
CA PRO A 13 -39.83 -20.69 -15.18
C PRO A 13 -40.64 -19.78 -14.26
N GLU A 14 -40.25 -19.59 -13.00
CA GLU A 14 -40.90 -18.67 -12.08
C GLU A 14 -40.52 -17.18 -12.32
N THR A 15 -39.40 -16.90 -12.95
CA THR A 15 -38.93 -15.54 -13.22
C THR A 15 -39.33 -15.00 -14.58
N LEU A 16 -39.97 -15.82 -15.43
CA LEU A 16 -40.44 -15.39 -16.75
C LEU A 16 -41.63 -14.44 -16.63
N PRO A 17 -41.62 -13.30 -17.30
CA PRO A 17 -42.72 -12.33 -17.27
C PRO A 17 -43.99 -12.96 -17.87
N LYS A 18 -45.09 -12.87 -17.14
CA LYS A 18 -46.39 -13.43 -17.54
C LYS A 18 -47.29 -12.39 -18.19
N ASN A 19 -47.09 -11.11 -17.94
CA ASN A 19 -47.86 -10.00 -18.43
C ASN A 19 -47.00 -9.02 -19.26
N LYS A 20 -47.64 -8.20 -20.10
CA LYS A 20 -46.95 -7.18 -20.89
C LYS A 20 -46.24 -6.15 -20.04
N GLU A 21 -46.82 -5.77 -18.90
CA GLU A 21 -46.22 -4.83 -17.94
C GLU A 21 -44.98 -5.43 -17.24
N GLU A 22 -45.04 -6.71 -16.89
CA GLU A 22 -43.91 -7.46 -16.32
C GLU A 22 -42.82 -7.65 -17.39
N LEU A 23 -43.18 -7.83 -18.66
CA LEU A 23 -42.22 -7.91 -19.76
C LEU A 23 -41.48 -6.59 -19.95
N ASP A 24 -42.21 -5.46 -19.94
CA ASP A 24 -41.59 -4.14 -20.07
C ASP A 24 -40.66 -3.85 -18.88
N LEU A 25 -41.05 -4.23 -17.69
CA LEU A 25 -40.23 -4.12 -16.49
C LEU A 25 -38.98 -5.03 -16.57
N HIS A 26 -39.16 -6.28 -17.02
CA HIS A 26 -38.07 -7.22 -17.23
C HIS A 26 -37.05 -6.71 -18.27
N MET A 27 -37.56 -6.14 -19.37
CA MET A 27 -36.72 -5.56 -20.43
C MET A 27 -35.92 -4.34 -19.95
N GLN A 28 -36.46 -3.56 -19.00
CA GLN A 28 -35.78 -2.40 -18.46
C GLN A 28 -34.76 -2.73 -17.35
N LEU A 29 -35.07 -3.70 -16.50
CA LEU A 29 -34.29 -3.97 -15.29
C LEU A 29 -33.40 -5.21 -15.36
N THR A 30 -33.84 -6.25 -16.07
CA THR A 30 -33.22 -7.58 -15.99
C THR A 30 -32.66 -8.07 -17.32
N TYR A 31 -33.23 -7.57 -18.43
CA TYR A 31 -32.81 -8.01 -19.75
C TYR A 31 -31.37 -7.57 -20.05
N LYS A 32 -30.53 -8.53 -20.36
CA LYS A 32 -29.19 -8.31 -20.87
C LYS A 32 -29.06 -8.83 -22.28
N GLN A 33 -28.37 -8.08 -23.13
CA GLN A 33 -28.06 -8.55 -24.47
C GLN A 33 -27.13 -9.76 -24.41
N GLN A 34 -27.26 -10.68 -25.36
CA GLN A 34 -26.39 -11.87 -25.41
C GLN A 34 -24.89 -11.50 -25.46
N VAL A 35 -24.54 -10.37 -26.09
CA VAL A 35 -23.19 -9.85 -26.14
C VAL A 35 -22.68 -9.44 -24.74
N GLU A 36 -23.52 -8.78 -23.95
CA GLU A 36 -23.19 -8.37 -22.58
C GLU A 36 -22.91 -9.58 -21.68
N ILE A 37 -23.75 -10.62 -21.79
CA ILE A 37 -23.56 -11.87 -21.03
C ILE A 37 -22.23 -12.54 -21.42
N ALA A 38 -21.94 -12.59 -22.73
CA ALA A 38 -20.69 -13.16 -23.22
C ALA A 38 -19.47 -12.35 -22.75
N GLU A 39 -19.56 -11.01 -22.75
CA GLU A 39 -18.49 -10.12 -22.25
C GLU A 39 -18.29 -10.29 -20.74
N GLU A 40 -19.36 -10.34 -19.95
CA GLU A 40 -19.28 -10.59 -18.48
C GLU A 40 -18.60 -11.94 -18.18
N GLN A 41 -18.98 -12.99 -18.90
CA GLN A 41 -18.37 -14.31 -18.72
C GLN A 41 -16.89 -14.31 -19.14
N ALA A 42 -16.55 -13.67 -20.26
CA ALA A 42 -15.17 -13.56 -20.72
C ALA A 42 -14.31 -12.81 -19.69
N ILE A 43 -14.82 -11.70 -19.15
CA ILE A 43 -14.12 -10.95 -18.09
C ILE A 43 -13.95 -11.81 -16.83
N LYS A 44 -14.99 -12.54 -16.42
CA LYS A 44 -14.92 -13.41 -15.25
C LYS A 44 -13.87 -14.49 -15.41
N VAL A 45 -13.88 -15.20 -16.52
CA VAL A 45 -12.90 -16.25 -16.84
C VAL A 45 -11.47 -15.67 -16.85
N LEU A 46 -11.29 -14.47 -17.41
CA LEU A 46 -10.00 -13.79 -17.44
C LEU A 46 -9.52 -13.43 -16.03
N LEU A 47 -10.39 -12.89 -15.20
CA LEU A 47 -10.04 -12.50 -13.82
C LEU A 47 -9.73 -13.75 -12.96
N ASP A 48 -10.53 -14.80 -13.09
CA ASP A 48 -10.31 -16.07 -12.37
C ASP A 48 -9.00 -16.73 -12.83
N GLY A 49 -8.73 -16.76 -14.13
CA GLY A 49 -7.48 -17.30 -14.68
C GLY A 49 -6.22 -16.55 -14.25
N ASN A 50 -6.34 -15.26 -13.98
CA ASN A 50 -5.25 -14.41 -13.49
C ASN A 50 -5.12 -14.39 -11.95
N ASN A 51 -5.95 -15.11 -11.21
CA ASN A 51 -6.01 -15.04 -9.74
C ASN A 51 -6.15 -13.59 -9.24
N TYR A 52 -7.01 -12.80 -9.91
CA TYR A 52 -7.14 -11.36 -9.65
C TYR A 52 -7.48 -11.03 -8.20
N ASP A 53 -8.19 -11.90 -7.50
CA ASP A 53 -8.51 -11.72 -6.08
C ASP A 53 -7.26 -11.64 -5.19
N LEU A 54 -6.23 -12.41 -5.49
CA LEU A 54 -4.95 -12.35 -4.77
C LEU A 54 -4.22 -11.03 -5.07
N ILE A 55 -4.22 -10.61 -6.34
CA ILE A 55 -3.64 -9.33 -6.76
C ILE A 55 -4.36 -8.18 -6.06
N LYS A 56 -5.69 -8.19 -6.04
CA LYS A 56 -6.52 -7.19 -5.37
C LYS A 56 -6.24 -7.09 -3.87
N ARG A 57 -6.13 -8.24 -3.18
CA ARG A 57 -5.78 -8.27 -1.75
C ARG A 57 -4.41 -7.64 -1.50
N ARG A 58 -3.43 -7.95 -2.33
CA ARG A 58 -2.08 -7.40 -2.21
C ARG A 58 -2.06 -5.90 -2.48
N CYS A 59 -2.72 -5.44 -3.54
CA CYS A 59 -2.88 -4.00 -3.83
C CYS A 59 -3.58 -3.25 -2.70
N ASN A 60 -4.63 -3.83 -2.09
CA ASN A 60 -5.31 -3.22 -0.95
C ASN A 60 -4.39 -3.10 0.27
N TYR A 61 -3.56 -4.11 0.52
CA TYR A 61 -2.55 -4.06 1.57
C TYR A 61 -1.53 -2.95 1.30
N ASP A 62 -1.02 -2.83 0.08
CA ASP A 62 -0.06 -1.79 -0.29
C ASP A 62 -0.66 -0.38 -0.21
N LEU A 63 -1.93 -0.23 -0.62
CA LEU A 63 -2.66 1.04 -0.48
C LEU A 63 -2.79 1.49 0.97
N THR A 64 -2.98 0.57 1.90
CA THR A 64 -3.08 0.90 3.33
C THR A 64 -1.73 1.16 3.96
N THR A 65 -0.70 0.37 3.62
CA THR A 65 0.63 0.42 4.25
C THR A 65 1.55 1.46 3.62
N ILE A 66 1.62 1.49 2.28
CA ILE A 66 2.53 2.35 1.52
C ILE A 66 1.79 3.57 0.96
N GLY A 67 0.49 3.42 0.65
CA GLY A 67 -0.35 4.48 0.09
C GLY A 67 -0.45 4.47 -1.43
N ILE A 68 0.16 3.51 -2.11
CA ILE A 68 0.12 3.34 -3.57
C ILE A 68 -0.14 1.89 -3.93
N GLY A 69 -1.01 1.65 -4.89
CA GLY A 69 -1.25 0.36 -5.50
C GLY A 69 -0.95 0.40 -6.99
N ALA A 70 -0.36 -0.67 -7.53
CA ALA A 70 0.01 -0.75 -8.93
C ALA A 70 -0.23 -2.13 -9.51
N VAL A 71 -0.75 -2.16 -10.73
CA VAL A 71 -0.92 -3.35 -11.55
C VAL A 71 -0.46 -3.05 -12.98
N LYS A 72 -0.01 -4.08 -13.67
CA LYS A 72 0.41 -4.02 -15.07
C LYS A 72 -0.49 -4.88 -15.92
N ASN A 73 -0.96 -4.31 -17.01
CA ASN A 73 -1.72 -5.01 -18.02
C ASN A 73 -0.77 -5.50 -19.13
N VAL A 74 -0.68 -6.80 -19.30
CA VAL A 74 0.14 -7.45 -20.32
C VAL A 74 -0.76 -8.20 -21.27
N PHE A 75 -0.47 -8.12 -22.56
CA PHE A 75 -1.15 -8.91 -23.57
C PHE A 75 -0.13 -9.72 -24.36
N THR A 76 -0.27 -11.02 -24.35
CA THR A 76 0.52 -11.94 -25.16
C THR A 76 -0.39 -12.73 -26.08
N LYS A 77 0.10 -13.06 -27.27
CA LYS A 77 -0.69 -13.85 -28.23
C LYS A 77 -0.98 -15.27 -27.74
N SER A 78 -0.13 -15.79 -26.85
CA SER A 78 -0.25 -17.15 -26.31
C SER A 78 -1.18 -17.23 -25.10
N GLU A 79 -1.18 -16.23 -24.25
CA GLU A 79 -1.89 -16.23 -22.96
C GLU A 79 -3.08 -15.27 -22.91
N GLY A 80 -3.21 -14.40 -23.94
CA GLY A 80 -4.23 -13.37 -23.96
C GLY A 80 -3.93 -12.19 -23.05
N ALA A 81 -4.96 -11.58 -22.48
CA ALA A 81 -4.83 -10.47 -21.54
C ALA A 81 -4.52 -10.99 -20.15
N LYS A 82 -3.51 -10.40 -19.50
CA LYS A 82 -3.04 -10.76 -18.17
C LYS A 82 -2.87 -9.51 -17.33
N VAL A 83 -3.29 -9.61 -16.08
CA VAL A 83 -3.07 -8.59 -15.07
C VAL A 83 -1.99 -9.10 -14.12
N GLU A 84 -0.90 -8.33 -13.99
CA GLU A 84 0.22 -8.66 -13.12
C GLU A 84 0.30 -7.64 -11.98
N TYR A 85 0.59 -8.13 -10.79
CA TYR A 85 0.91 -7.29 -9.65
C TYR A 85 2.29 -6.65 -9.85
N VAL A 86 2.41 -5.38 -9.50
CA VAL A 86 3.68 -4.65 -9.51
C VAL A 86 3.98 -4.17 -8.10
N ASP A 87 5.18 -4.50 -7.59
CA ASP A 87 5.62 -4.07 -6.28
C ASP A 87 5.93 -2.56 -6.30
N PRO A 88 5.24 -1.75 -5.48
CA PRO A 88 5.46 -0.30 -5.44
C PRO A 88 6.90 0.13 -5.13
N VAL A 89 7.66 -0.72 -4.42
CA VAL A 89 9.07 -0.43 -4.08
C VAL A 89 9.95 -0.37 -5.33
N ASN A 90 9.60 -1.14 -6.35
CA ASN A 90 10.35 -1.27 -7.58
C ASN A 90 9.87 -0.33 -8.69
N LEU A 91 8.82 0.45 -8.44
CA LEU A 91 8.23 1.36 -9.41
C LEU A 91 9.08 2.63 -9.59
N VAL A 92 9.17 3.06 -10.83
CA VAL A 92 9.77 4.33 -11.25
C VAL A 92 8.79 5.04 -12.16
N TRP A 93 8.46 6.30 -11.86
CA TRP A 93 7.51 7.10 -12.65
C TRP A 93 7.95 8.54 -12.76
N SER A 94 7.39 9.27 -13.73
CA SER A 94 7.58 10.71 -13.87
C SER A 94 6.82 11.47 -12.79
N TYR A 95 7.27 12.68 -12.47
CA TYR A 95 6.55 13.55 -11.53
C TYR A 95 5.09 13.72 -11.95
N THR A 96 4.19 13.63 -10.99
CA THR A 96 2.75 13.82 -11.15
C THR A 96 2.14 14.37 -9.86
N ASP A 97 1.10 15.17 -10.01
CA ASP A 97 0.24 15.61 -8.91
C ASP A 97 -1.12 14.88 -8.92
N SER A 98 -1.39 14.10 -9.97
CA SER A 98 -2.65 13.37 -10.12
C SER A 98 -2.63 12.07 -9.30
N PRO A 99 -3.62 11.83 -8.42
CA PRO A 99 -3.77 10.58 -7.68
C PRO A 99 -3.93 9.35 -8.57
N TYR A 100 -4.34 9.54 -9.83
CA TYR A 100 -4.56 8.48 -10.80
C TYR A 100 -3.44 8.31 -11.83
N PHE A 101 -2.38 9.12 -11.74
CA PHE A 101 -1.21 9.07 -12.62
C PHE A 101 -1.55 9.22 -14.12
N ASP A 102 -2.54 10.04 -14.45
CA ASP A 102 -2.99 10.23 -15.83
C ASP A 102 -2.03 11.07 -16.68
N ASP A 103 -1.26 11.94 -16.05
CA ASP A 103 -0.35 12.92 -16.64
C ASP A 103 1.10 12.43 -16.79
N ILE A 104 1.39 11.20 -16.36
CA ILE A 104 2.74 10.64 -16.45
C ILE A 104 3.14 10.37 -17.90
N TYR A 105 4.41 10.62 -18.22
CA TYR A 105 4.98 10.34 -19.53
C TYR A 105 5.93 9.14 -19.54
N TYR A 106 6.44 8.69 -18.38
CA TYR A 106 7.10 7.39 -18.25
C TYR A 106 6.70 6.69 -16.96
N VAL A 107 6.69 5.39 -17.02
CA VAL A 107 6.52 4.49 -15.88
C VAL A 107 7.28 3.20 -16.14
N GLY A 108 7.86 2.63 -15.12
CA GLY A 108 8.57 1.37 -15.23
C GLY A 108 8.75 0.68 -13.90
N GLU A 109 9.27 -0.53 -13.97
CA GLU A 109 9.61 -1.35 -12.82
C GLU A 109 11.02 -1.91 -12.93
N VAL A 110 11.73 -1.92 -11.82
CA VAL A 110 13.05 -2.55 -11.72
C VAL A 110 12.86 -3.98 -11.21
N ARG A 111 13.19 -4.96 -12.02
CA ARG A 111 13.13 -6.38 -11.66
C ARG A 111 14.52 -6.97 -11.56
N SER A 112 14.75 -7.81 -10.56
CA SER A 112 15.92 -8.69 -10.50
C SER A 112 15.64 -9.93 -11.34
N VAL A 113 16.29 -10.05 -12.48
CA VAL A 113 16.08 -11.13 -13.47
C VAL A 113 17.30 -12.01 -13.50
N HIS A 114 17.09 -13.33 -13.53
CA HIS A 114 18.18 -14.27 -13.68
C HIS A 114 18.75 -14.24 -15.12
N LEU A 115 20.06 -14.39 -15.28
CA LEU A 115 20.72 -14.31 -16.59
C LEU A 115 20.13 -15.30 -17.62
N ASN A 116 19.68 -16.47 -17.16
CA ASN A 116 19.05 -17.46 -18.04
C ASN A 116 17.68 -16.97 -18.57
N GLU A 117 16.90 -16.26 -17.75
CA GLU A 117 15.64 -15.67 -18.17
C GLU A 117 15.89 -14.53 -19.13
N LEU A 118 16.89 -13.69 -18.84
CA LEU A 118 17.30 -12.62 -19.73
C LEU A 118 17.73 -13.16 -21.11
N LYS A 119 18.45 -14.27 -21.14
CA LYS A 119 18.84 -14.96 -22.39
C LYS A 119 17.63 -15.52 -23.14
N LYS A 120 16.64 -16.03 -22.42
CA LYS A 120 15.38 -16.53 -23.02
C LYS A 120 14.57 -15.40 -23.64
N GLU A 121 14.52 -14.25 -22.97
CA GLU A 121 13.80 -13.06 -23.45
C GLU A 121 14.55 -12.40 -24.63
N PHE A 122 15.90 -12.37 -24.58
CA PHE A 122 16.76 -11.77 -25.59
C PHE A 122 17.76 -12.82 -26.16
N PRO A 123 17.33 -13.70 -27.09
CA PRO A 123 18.18 -14.78 -27.63
C PRO A 123 19.42 -14.29 -28.38
N TRP A 124 19.41 -13.05 -28.84
CA TRP A 124 20.52 -12.43 -29.57
C TRP A 124 21.72 -12.05 -28.69
N LEU A 125 21.57 -12.07 -27.34
CA LEU A 125 22.67 -11.81 -26.43
C LEU A 125 23.69 -12.96 -26.44
N THR A 126 24.95 -12.62 -26.67
CA THR A 126 26.05 -13.57 -26.63
C THR A 126 26.43 -13.92 -25.18
N ASN A 127 27.06 -15.06 -24.98
CA ASN A 127 27.49 -15.49 -23.63
C ASN A 127 28.53 -14.54 -23.02
N ASP A 128 29.39 -13.90 -23.85
CA ASP A 128 30.41 -12.97 -23.38
C ASP A 128 29.77 -11.65 -22.95
N GLU A 129 28.73 -11.19 -23.64
CA GLU A 129 27.92 -10.06 -23.23
C GLU A 129 27.19 -10.31 -21.92
N LEU A 130 26.62 -11.49 -21.74
CA LEU A 130 25.99 -11.88 -20.48
C LEU A 130 26.95 -11.88 -19.30
N LYS A 131 28.20 -12.36 -19.51
CA LYS A 131 29.25 -12.28 -18.49
C LYS A 131 29.64 -10.82 -18.16
N SER A 132 29.73 -9.96 -19.17
CA SER A 132 30.03 -8.54 -18.97
C SER A 132 28.90 -7.84 -18.18
N ILE A 133 27.67 -8.18 -18.48
CA ILE A 133 26.46 -7.66 -17.78
C ILE A 133 26.48 -8.12 -16.31
N ALA A 134 26.77 -9.38 -16.05
CA ALA A 134 26.91 -9.91 -14.69
C ALA A 134 28.02 -9.18 -13.90
N GLY A 135 29.18 -8.94 -14.53
CA GLY A 135 30.29 -8.20 -13.92
C GLY A 135 29.94 -6.75 -13.58
N GLN A 136 29.18 -6.07 -14.43
CA GLN A 136 28.72 -4.69 -14.19
C GLN A 136 27.67 -4.62 -13.06
N SER A 137 26.81 -5.61 -12.94
CA SER A 137 25.78 -5.68 -11.90
C SER A 137 26.37 -5.76 -10.50
N VAL A 138 27.46 -6.47 -10.33
CA VAL A 138 28.18 -6.59 -9.05
C VAL A 138 28.78 -5.24 -8.59
N THR A 139 29.21 -4.39 -9.53
CA THR A 139 29.86 -3.11 -9.22
C THR A 139 28.84 -2.00 -8.89
N ASN A 140 27.63 -2.07 -9.44
CA ASN A 140 26.60 -1.03 -9.29
C ASN A 140 25.60 -1.25 -8.14
N ASN A 141 25.85 -2.22 -7.29
CA ASN A 141 24.97 -2.60 -6.17
C ASN A 141 24.77 -1.50 -5.08
N GLY A 142 25.37 -0.32 -5.23
CA GLY A 142 25.39 0.70 -4.18
C GLY A 142 24.10 1.50 -4.00
N PHE A 143 23.30 1.71 -5.05
CA PHE A 143 22.19 2.67 -4.99
C PHE A 143 20.80 2.05 -4.77
N TYR A 144 20.55 0.86 -5.27
CA TYR A 144 19.21 0.19 -5.18
C TYR A 144 19.17 -0.99 -4.21
N ASN A 145 20.28 -1.31 -3.56
CA ASN A 145 20.42 -2.50 -2.69
C ASN A 145 19.75 -2.35 -1.30
N ARG A 146 18.99 -1.29 -1.07
CA ARG A 146 18.35 -1.06 0.23
C ARG A 146 17.14 -1.97 0.48
N SER A 147 16.55 -2.51 -0.56
CA SER A 147 15.38 -3.41 -0.47
C SER A 147 15.72 -4.90 -0.52
N VAL A 148 16.91 -5.25 -0.94
CA VAL A 148 17.29 -6.67 -1.17
C VAL A 148 18.41 -7.09 -0.22
N SER A 149 18.31 -6.71 1.05
CA SER A 149 19.27 -7.13 2.08
C SER A 149 19.21 -8.62 2.43
N ASN A 150 18.29 -9.38 1.83
CA ASN A 150 18.16 -10.84 2.00
C ASN A 150 18.42 -11.65 0.72
N VAL A 151 18.89 -11.05 -0.36
CA VAL A 151 19.41 -11.85 -1.47
C VAL A 151 20.77 -12.39 -1.01
N ASN A 152 20.80 -13.68 -0.77
CA ASN A 152 22.02 -14.42 -0.49
C ASN A 152 23.10 -14.00 -1.48
N LYS A 153 24.30 -13.70 -1.01
CA LYS A 153 25.47 -13.36 -1.83
C LYS A 153 25.82 -14.39 -2.90
N ASP A 154 25.12 -15.51 -2.92
CA ASP A 154 25.30 -16.62 -3.89
C ASP A 154 24.56 -16.41 -5.21
N ASP A 155 23.63 -15.43 -5.33
CA ASP A 155 22.97 -15.14 -6.61
C ASP A 155 23.77 -14.14 -7.47
N SER A 156 25.04 -14.47 -7.73
CA SER A 156 25.90 -13.74 -8.67
C SER A 156 25.39 -13.71 -10.11
N ASN A 157 24.29 -14.44 -10.39
CA ASN A 157 23.68 -14.59 -11.71
C ASN A 157 22.39 -13.78 -11.91
N THR A 158 22.05 -12.86 -10.99
CA THR A 158 20.91 -11.98 -11.13
C THR A 158 21.33 -10.57 -11.55
N VAL A 159 20.57 -9.96 -12.44
CA VAL A 159 20.80 -8.61 -12.95
C VAL A 159 19.56 -7.78 -12.75
N GLN A 160 19.74 -6.52 -12.36
CA GLN A 160 18.63 -5.57 -12.28
C GLN A 160 18.32 -5.01 -13.66
N VAL A 161 17.07 -5.18 -14.08
CA VAL A 161 16.57 -4.76 -15.38
C VAL A 161 15.38 -3.82 -15.17
N LEU A 162 15.43 -2.67 -15.81
CA LEU A 162 14.33 -1.71 -15.85
C LEU A 162 13.46 -2.00 -17.07
N TYR A 163 12.23 -2.41 -16.83
CA TYR A 163 11.16 -2.50 -17.82
C TYR A 163 10.33 -1.24 -17.74
N PHE A 164 10.20 -0.50 -18.82
CA PHE A 164 9.48 0.78 -18.77
C PHE A 164 8.70 1.08 -20.01
N ASN A 165 7.68 1.90 -19.84
CA ASN A 165 6.89 2.48 -20.92
C ASN A 165 7.14 3.98 -20.96
N TYR A 166 7.24 4.52 -22.17
CA TYR A 166 7.46 5.92 -22.41
C TYR A 166 6.43 6.44 -23.42
N LYS A 167 5.71 7.50 -23.03
CA LYS A 167 4.70 8.15 -23.85
C LYS A 167 5.33 9.32 -24.60
N THR A 168 5.11 9.38 -25.89
CA THR A 168 5.56 10.48 -26.76
C THR A 168 4.51 10.76 -27.82
N PHE A 169 4.80 11.73 -28.69
CA PHE A 169 3.90 12.10 -29.78
C PHE A 169 4.52 11.72 -31.10
N THR A 170 3.68 11.22 -32.01
CA THR A 170 4.01 11.04 -33.42
C THR A 170 3.06 11.88 -34.25
N ASN A 171 3.59 12.64 -35.19
CA ASN A 171 2.79 13.40 -36.10
C ASN A 171 2.38 12.51 -37.29
N GLU A 172 1.08 12.40 -37.50
CA GLU A 172 0.56 11.79 -38.73
C GLU A 172 0.10 12.90 -39.67
N VAL A 173 0.68 12.91 -40.85
CA VAL A 173 0.37 13.88 -41.88
C VAL A 173 -0.38 13.19 -43.00
N TYR A 174 -1.55 13.72 -43.36
CA TYR A 174 -2.38 13.23 -44.43
C TYR A 174 -2.54 14.30 -45.52
N LYS A 175 -2.45 13.85 -46.75
CA LYS A 175 -2.92 14.60 -47.91
C LYS A 175 -4.40 14.32 -48.07
N VAL A 176 -5.22 15.33 -47.91
CA VAL A 176 -6.64 15.26 -48.22
C VAL A 176 -6.81 15.67 -49.68
N LYS A 177 -7.42 14.80 -50.48
CA LYS A 177 -7.76 15.08 -51.88
C LYS A 177 -9.24 14.80 -52.09
N GLU A 178 -9.95 15.77 -52.61
CA GLU A 178 -11.33 15.59 -53.04
C GLU A 178 -11.37 14.80 -54.35
N THR A 179 -12.18 13.74 -54.39
CA THR A 179 -12.39 12.95 -55.61
C THR A 179 -13.46 13.61 -56.49
N ALA A 180 -13.48 13.28 -57.79
CA ALA A 180 -14.49 13.79 -58.71
C ALA A 180 -15.94 13.52 -58.30
N THR A 181 -16.14 12.61 -57.34
CA THR A 181 -17.45 12.26 -56.76
C THR A 181 -17.77 13.04 -55.47
N GLY A 182 -16.94 14.02 -55.06
CA GLY A 182 -17.10 14.81 -53.84
C GLY A 182 -16.66 14.09 -52.54
N ALA A 183 -16.11 12.87 -52.63
CA ALA A 183 -15.61 12.15 -51.47
C ALA A 183 -14.16 12.54 -51.18
N ALA A 184 -13.85 12.89 -49.89
CA ALA A 184 -12.50 13.16 -49.46
C ALA A 184 -11.70 11.86 -49.32
N LYS A 185 -10.53 11.77 -49.97
CA LYS A 185 -9.58 10.66 -49.81
C LYS A 185 -8.37 11.11 -49.03
N LEU A 186 -8.11 10.42 -47.92
CA LEU A 186 -6.96 10.61 -47.05
C LEU A 186 -5.80 9.73 -47.52
N ILE A 187 -4.64 10.31 -47.78
CA ILE A 187 -3.43 9.62 -48.21
C ILE A 187 -2.32 9.95 -47.19
N PRO A 188 -1.75 8.95 -46.45
CA PRO A 188 -0.66 9.21 -45.53
C PRO A 188 0.57 9.75 -46.24
N LYS A 189 1.24 10.71 -45.64
CA LYS A 189 2.45 11.36 -46.12
C LYS A 189 3.45 11.52 -44.99
N ASP A 190 4.71 11.77 -45.34
CA ASP A 190 5.77 12.07 -44.38
C ASP A 190 5.57 13.45 -43.74
N ASP A 191 6.16 13.66 -42.54
CA ASP A 191 6.06 14.91 -41.79
C ASP A 191 6.50 16.15 -42.57
N GLN A 192 7.43 15.96 -43.50
CA GLN A 192 7.95 17.05 -44.36
C GLN A 192 7.00 17.43 -45.51
N PHE A 193 5.88 16.71 -45.66
CA PHE A 193 4.93 17.03 -46.75
C PHE A 193 4.31 18.40 -46.51
N ASN A 194 4.54 19.31 -47.45
CA ASN A 194 3.95 20.63 -47.51
C ASN A 194 3.49 20.91 -48.94
N PRO A 195 2.19 20.81 -49.25
CA PRO A 195 1.71 21.07 -50.58
C PRO A 195 1.87 22.55 -50.93
N PRO A 196 2.36 22.92 -52.15
CA PRO A 196 2.39 24.30 -52.57
C PRO A 196 0.96 24.88 -52.61
N PRO A 197 0.78 26.17 -52.30
CA PRO A 197 -0.54 26.83 -52.24
C PRO A 197 -1.36 26.69 -53.53
N GLU A 198 -0.69 26.65 -54.67
CA GLU A 198 -1.30 26.51 -55.98
C GLU A 198 -2.10 25.19 -56.13
N LEU A 199 -1.65 24.12 -55.47
CA LEU A 199 -2.34 22.83 -55.51
C LEU A 199 -3.60 22.80 -54.62
N TYR A 200 -3.71 23.71 -53.65
CA TYR A 200 -4.92 23.88 -52.86
C TYR A 200 -6.04 24.54 -53.70
N GLU A 201 -5.70 25.62 -54.40
CA GLU A 201 -6.65 26.36 -55.23
C GLU A 201 -7.12 25.57 -56.44
N GLU A 202 -6.21 24.77 -57.06
CA GLU A 202 -6.51 24.09 -58.33
C GLU A 202 -7.11 22.68 -58.12
N TYR A 203 -6.69 21.95 -57.08
CA TYR A 203 -7.06 20.53 -56.88
C TYR A 203 -7.68 20.21 -55.51
N GLY A 204 -7.95 21.20 -54.68
CA GLY A 204 -8.52 21.00 -53.34
C GLY A 204 -7.65 20.10 -52.44
N ILE A 205 -6.32 20.24 -52.55
CA ILE A 205 -5.39 19.40 -51.78
C ILE A 205 -5.02 20.10 -50.50
N GLU A 206 -5.50 19.57 -49.37
CA GLU A 206 -5.19 20.05 -48.02
C GLU A 206 -4.18 19.16 -47.30
N LYS A 207 -3.40 19.79 -46.41
CA LYS A 207 -2.59 19.09 -45.46
C LYS A 207 -3.35 19.00 -44.12
N LEU A 208 -3.65 17.77 -43.68
CA LEU A 208 -4.16 17.49 -42.36
C LEU A 208 -3.03 16.90 -41.53
N SER A 209 -2.62 17.59 -40.47
CA SER A 209 -1.65 17.06 -39.55
C SER A 209 -2.31 16.81 -38.17
N GLN A 210 -2.13 15.63 -37.63
CA GLN A 210 -2.62 15.22 -36.34
C GLN A 210 -1.48 14.68 -35.51
N SER A 211 -1.33 15.19 -34.28
CA SER A 211 -0.40 14.62 -33.31
C SER A 211 -1.11 13.52 -32.53
N LEU A 212 -0.57 12.30 -32.61
CA LEU A 212 -1.07 11.15 -31.89
C LEU A 212 -0.09 10.79 -30.78
N GLU A 213 -0.61 10.53 -29.59
CA GLU A 213 0.18 9.92 -28.53
C GLU A 213 0.52 8.48 -28.90
N VAL A 214 1.77 8.09 -28.69
CA VAL A 214 2.26 6.72 -28.88
C VAL A 214 3.04 6.28 -27.65
N LEU A 215 3.02 4.97 -27.43
CA LEU A 215 3.69 4.35 -26.30
C LEU A 215 4.87 3.53 -26.81
N TYR A 216 6.05 3.75 -26.25
CA TYR A 216 7.24 2.94 -26.46
C TYR A 216 7.48 2.02 -25.28
N GLU A 217 7.92 0.81 -25.57
CA GLU A 217 8.39 -0.16 -24.58
C GLU A 217 9.92 -0.21 -24.60
N GLY A 218 10.51 -0.02 -23.44
CA GLY A 218 11.94 -0.09 -23.26
C GLY A 218 12.33 -1.14 -22.20
N VAL A 219 13.45 -1.80 -22.45
CA VAL A 219 14.10 -2.68 -21.48
C VAL A 219 15.56 -2.27 -21.38
N LYS A 220 15.98 -1.87 -20.19
CA LYS A 220 17.33 -1.35 -19.93
C LYS A 220 17.94 -2.05 -18.73
N ILE A 221 19.20 -2.45 -18.84
CA ILE A 221 19.98 -2.92 -17.70
C ILE A 221 20.33 -1.73 -16.82
N VAL A 222 20.09 -1.82 -15.52
CA VAL A 222 20.42 -0.75 -14.58
C VAL A 222 21.94 -0.54 -14.56
N GLY A 223 22.37 0.68 -14.89
CA GLY A 223 23.80 1.00 -15.07
C GLY A 223 24.42 0.51 -16.39
N GLY A 224 23.64 -0.14 -17.26
CA GLY A 224 24.12 -0.68 -18.52
C GLY A 224 23.36 -0.16 -19.74
N ARG A 225 23.43 -0.95 -20.82
CA ARG A 225 22.85 -0.62 -22.13
C ARG A 225 21.34 -0.87 -22.19
N MET A 226 20.70 -0.25 -23.19
CA MET A 226 19.35 -0.53 -23.63
C MET A 226 19.33 -1.86 -24.40
N LEU A 227 18.43 -2.78 -24.00
CA LEU A 227 18.21 -4.06 -24.67
C LEU A 227 17.09 -4.00 -25.68
N LYS A 228 16.02 -3.28 -25.34
CA LYS A 228 14.82 -3.14 -26.20
C LYS A 228 14.36 -1.70 -26.19
N TRP A 229 14.01 -1.19 -27.36
CA TRP A 229 13.32 0.08 -27.54
C TRP A 229 12.46 -0.01 -28.79
N GLU A 230 11.20 -0.30 -28.61
CA GLU A 230 10.25 -0.53 -29.71
C GLU A 230 8.92 0.16 -29.41
N LEU A 231 8.17 0.42 -30.46
CA LEU A 231 6.78 0.87 -30.34
C LEU A 231 5.95 -0.24 -29.66
N ALA A 232 5.22 0.11 -28.59
CA ALA A 232 4.40 -0.85 -27.89
C ALA A 232 3.32 -1.44 -28.82
N LYS A 233 3.24 -2.77 -28.82
CA LYS A 233 2.25 -3.50 -29.64
C LYS A 233 0.84 -3.41 -29.05
N ASN A 234 0.76 -3.16 -27.74
CA ASN A 234 -0.48 -3.15 -26.97
C ASN A 234 -0.79 -1.73 -26.49
N MET A 235 -1.13 -0.85 -27.42
CA MET A 235 -1.56 0.50 -27.06
C MET A 235 -3.07 0.53 -26.80
N ILE A 236 -3.45 0.86 -25.58
CA ILE A 236 -4.85 1.02 -25.17
C ILE A 236 -5.24 2.48 -25.35
N ARG A 237 -6.18 2.74 -26.25
CA ARG A 237 -6.71 4.08 -26.51
C ARG A 237 -8.09 4.24 -25.88
N PRO A 238 -8.37 5.35 -25.17
CA PRO A 238 -9.70 5.61 -24.62
C PRO A 238 -10.70 5.86 -25.76
N LYS A 239 -11.92 5.35 -25.61
CA LYS A 239 -13.00 5.55 -26.60
C LYS A 239 -13.39 7.02 -26.78
N SER A 240 -13.17 7.84 -25.76
CA SER A 240 -13.48 9.28 -25.79
C SER A 240 -12.50 10.10 -26.64
N ASP A 241 -11.25 9.64 -26.76
CA ASP A 241 -10.21 10.36 -27.49
C ASP A 241 -9.14 9.38 -27.99
N TYR A 242 -9.23 9.03 -29.26
CA TYR A 242 -8.29 8.11 -29.90
C TYR A 242 -6.90 8.71 -30.13
N SER A 243 -6.73 10.02 -29.95
CA SER A 243 -5.41 10.66 -30.05
C SER A 243 -4.53 10.37 -28.83
N LYS A 244 -5.14 9.98 -27.70
CA LYS A 244 -4.47 9.66 -26.44
C LYS A 244 -4.20 8.17 -26.27
N VAL A 245 -3.16 7.86 -25.48
CA VAL A 245 -2.81 6.48 -25.12
C VAL A 245 -2.77 6.35 -23.60
N LYS A 246 -3.33 5.27 -23.07
CA LYS A 246 -3.18 4.88 -21.65
C LYS A 246 -1.89 4.10 -21.46
N MET A 247 -1.26 4.29 -20.31
CA MET A 247 -0.13 3.46 -19.90
C MET A 247 -0.58 2.02 -19.67
N ASN A 248 0.33 1.05 -19.86
CA ASN A 248 0.07 -0.35 -19.50
C ASN A 248 0.12 -0.59 -17.99
N TYR A 249 0.64 0.36 -17.24
CA TYR A 249 0.60 0.37 -15.79
C TYR A 249 -0.60 1.19 -15.30
N SER A 250 -1.39 0.60 -14.44
CA SER A 250 -2.48 1.28 -13.75
C SER A 250 -2.08 1.46 -12.30
N MET A 251 -1.91 2.71 -11.88
CA MET A 251 -1.48 3.08 -10.55
C MET A 251 -2.49 3.99 -9.90
N VAL A 252 -2.60 3.89 -8.59
CA VAL A 252 -3.46 4.76 -7.79
C VAL A 252 -2.81 5.07 -6.46
N ALA A 253 -2.79 6.35 -6.08
CA ALA A 253 -2.37 6.83 -4.78
C ALA A 253 -3.42 7.81 -4.26
N PRO A 254 -4.46 7.36 -3.54
CA PRO A 254 -5.62 8.18 -3.16
C PRO A 254 -5.25 9.43 -2.36
N ARG A 255 -4.14 9.38 -1.63
CA ARG A 255 -3.63 10.49 -0.84
C ARG A 255 -2.29 10.96 -1.37
N MET A 256 -2.34 11.68 -2.46
CA MET A 256 -1.18 12.34 -3.05
C MET A 256 -1.35 13.86 -2.96
N TYR A 257 -0.35 14.53 -2.41
CA TYR A 257 -0.28 15.98 -2.31
C TYR A 257 1.09 16.46 -2.75
N GLN A 258 1.14 17.29 -3.79
CA GLN A 258 2.40 17.81 -4.35
C GLN A 258 3.44 16.70 -4.64
N GLY A 259 2.99 15.60 -5.23
CA GLY A 259 3.84 14.45 -5.55
C GLY A 259 4.26 13.59 -4.34
N ARG A 260 3.81 13.92 -3.12
CA ARG A 260 4.03 13.11 -1.91
C ARG A 260 2.87 12.17 -1.67
N ILE A 261 3.19 10.91 -1.49
CA ILE A 261 2.24 9.86 -1.17
C ILE A 261 2.22 9.66 0.34
N GLU A 262 1.03 9.76 0.93
CA GLU A 262 0.82 9.51 2.35
C GLU A 262 -0.02 8.25 2.54
N SER A 263 0.49 7.30 3.31
CA SER A 263 -0.26 6.10 3.67
C SER A 263 -1.11 6.33 4.92
N VAL A 264 -2.11 5.47 5.12
CA VAL A 264 -2.90 5.45 6.36
C VAL A 264 -2.01 5.12 7.55
N VAL A 265 -1.13 4.12 7.40
CA VAL A 265 -0.19 3.69 8.44
C VAL A 265 0.77 4.81 8.84
N SER A 266 1.29 5.57 7.88
CA SER A 266 2.19 6.70 8.18
C SER A 266 1.55 7.74 9.11
N ARG A 267 0.26 7.98 8.98
CA ARG A 267 -0.49 8.91 9.85
C ARG A 267 -0.70 8.36 11.26
N ILE A 268 -0.88 7.05 11.37
CA ILE A 268 -1.14 6.37 12.63
C ILE A 268 0.15 6.16 13.44
N THR A 269 1.31 6.09 12.78
CA THR A 269 2.59 5.77 13.42
C THR A 269 2.90 6.67 14.60
N GLY A 270 2.65 7.98 14.51
CA GLY A 270 2.89 8.91 15.60
C GLY A 270 2.06 8.59 16.87
N PHE A 271 0.82 8.20 16.69
CA PHE A 271 -0.04 7.79 17.82
C PHE A 271 0.40 6.43 18.39
N ALA A 272 0.82 5.49 17.53
CA ALA A 272 1.35 4.21 17.97
C ALA A 272 2.63 4.37 18.81
N ASP A 273 3.53 5.27 18.42
CA ASP A 273 4.73 5.60 19.21
C ASP A 273 4.37 6.18 20.58
N MET A 274 3.35 7.05 20.63
CA MET A 274 2.87 7.61 21.89
C MET A 274 2.23 6.55 22.81
N ILE A 275 1.54 5.55 22.23
CA ILE A 275 1.03 4.40 23.00
C ILE A 275 2.17 3.60 23.59
N GLN A 276 3.20 3.27 22.81
CA GLN A 276 4.36 2.53 23.29
C GLN A 276 5.08 3.29 24.40
N LEU A 277 5.30 4.60 24.22
CA LEU A 277 5.93 5.44 25.23
C LEU A 277 5.12 5.49 26.52
N THR A 278 3.79 5.62 26.41
CA THR A 278 2.88 5.63 27.55
C THR A 278 2.90 4.29 28.28
N HIS A 279 2.93 3.19 27.55
CA HIS A 279 3.02 1.85 28.11
C HIS A 279 4.35 1.64 28.87
N LEU A 280 5.48 2.05 28.30
CA LEU A 280 6.79 2.00 28.97
C LEU A 280 6.81 2.83 30.26
N LYS A 281 6.22 4.04 30.23
CA LYS A 281 6.10 4.87 31.43
C LYS A 281 5.22 4.21 32.49
N LEU A 282 4.13 3.56 32.06
CA LEU A 282 3.25 2.82 32.96
C LEU A 282 4.00 1.66 33.63
N GLN A 283 4.78 0.89 32.89
CA GLN A 283 5.65 -0.16 33.45
C GLN A 283 6.68 0.40 34.43
N GLN A 284 7.30 1.54 34.12
CA GLN A 284 8.23 2.20 35.05
C GLN A 284 7.56 2.66 36.36
N VAL A 285 6.35 3.19 36.26
CA VAL A 285 5.58 3.58 37.46
C VAL A 285 5.23 2.33 38.25
N MET A 286 4.73 1.27 37.62
CA MET A 286 4.40 0.01 38.28
C MET A 286 5.63 -0.63 38.97
N SER A 287 6.79 -0.63 38.28
CA SER A 287 8.02 -1.21 38.84
C SER A 287 8.57 -0.41 40.07
N ARG A 288 8.20 0.87 40.20
CA ARG A 288 8.58 1.74 41.29
C ARG A 288 7.51 1.85 42.38
N MET A 289 6.33 1.26 42.16
CA MET A 289 5.30 1.21 43.19
C MET A 289 5.74 0.24 44.27
N VAL A 290 6.14 0.79 45.38
CA VAL A 290 6.32 0.05 46.61
C VAL A 290 4.94 -0.08 47.26
N PRO A 291 4.56 -1.24 47.78
CA PRO A 291 3.36 -1.35 48.63
C PRO A 291 3.36 -0.28 49.70
N ASP A 292 2.19 0.26 50.01
CA ASP A 292 2.08 1.24 51.10
C ASP A 292 2.78 0.70 52.33
N GLY A 293 3.74 1.46 52.81
CA GLY A 293 4.56 1.08 53.93
C GLY A 293 3.98 1.64 55.25
N VAL A 294 4.40 1.08 56.33
CA VAL A 294 4.02 1.56 57.68
C VAL A 294 5.26 2.08 58.37
N TYR A 295 5.18 3.28 58.89
CA TYR A 295 6.19 3.81 59.80
C TYR A 295 5.86 3.35 61.18
N LEU A 296 6.79 2.63 61.83
CA LEU A 296 6.67 2.15 63.17
C LEU A 296 7.66 2.92 64.09
N ASP A 297 7.13 3.57 65.08
CA ASP A 297 7.98 4.17 66.09
C ASP A 297 8.37 3.07 67.15
N ALA A 298 9.64 2.67 67.09
CA ALA A 298 10.15 1.59 67.93
C ALA A 298 10.06 1.89 69.42
N ASP A 299 10.27 3.14 69.86
CA ASP A 299 10.22 3.57 71.21
C ASP A 299 8.78 3.57 71.72
N GLY A 300 7.81 3.99 70.94
CA GLY A 300 6.40 4.00 71.32
C GLY A 300 5.75 2.60 71.40
N LEU A 301 6.36 1.61 70.70
CA LEU A 301 5.91 0.21 70.74
C LEU A 301 6.60 -0.62 71.81
N ALA A 302 7.87 -0.30 72.16
CA ALA A 302 8.66 -1.04 73.15
C ALA A 302 8.09 -0.95 74.59
N GLU A 303 7.26 0.04 74.82
CA GLU A 303 6.64 0.25 76.14
C GLU A 303 5.29 -0.46 76.30
N VAL A 304 4.78 -1.15 75.30
CA VAL A 304 3.46 -1.83 75.33
C VAL A 304 3.66 -3.28 75.83
N ASP A 305 3.15 -3.61 76.99
CA ASP A 305 3.06 -4.99 77.55
C ASP A 305 1.73 -5.60 77.07
N LEU A 306 1.78 -6.71 76.33
CA LEU A 306 0.64 -7.47 75.89
C LEU A 306 0.00 -8.35 76.92
N GLY A 307 0.43 -8.23 78.18
CA GLY A 307 -0.08 -9.01 79.34
C GLY A 307 0.71 -10.28 79.55
N ASN A 308 1.78 -10.54 78.84
CA ASN A 308 2.66 -11.69 78.98
C ASN A 308 3.98 -11.36 79.70
N GLY A 309 4.14 -10.13 80.21
CA GLY A 309 5.36 -9.67 80.83
C GLY A 309 6.54 -9.45 79.87
N THR A 310 6.32 -9.48 78.63
CA THR A 310 7.29 -9.18 77.52
C THR A 310 6.86 -7.97 76.73
N ASN A 311 7.81 -7.05 76.52
CA ASN A 311 7.55 -5.86 75.71
C ASN A 311 7.42 -6.20 74.21
N TYR A 312 6.68 -5.39 73.52
CA TYR A 312 6.41 -5.52 72.04
C TYR A 312 7.72 -5.48 71.24
N ASN A 313 7.91 -6.51 70.42
CA ASN A 313 8.99 -6.48 69.47
C ASN A 313 8.46 -5.81 68.18
N PRO A 314 9.18 -4.86 67.50
CA PRO A 314 8.75 -4.23 66.26
C PRO A 314 8.36 -5.22 65.16
N GLN A 315 9.00 -6.38 65.09
CA GLN A 315 8.65 -7.44 64.11
C GLN A 315 7.28 -8.07 64.40
N GLU A 316 6.92 -8.26 65.73
CA GLU A 316 5.61 -8.80 66.07
C GLU A 316 4.50 -7.81 65.79
N ALA A 317 4.75 -6.51 66.04
CA ALA A 317 3.81 -5.45 65.65
C ALA A 317 3.54 -5.41 64.17
N LEU A 318 4.58 -5.59 63.36
CA LEU A 318 4.50 -5.62 61.91
C LEU A 318 3.72 -6.85 61.42
N ASN A 319 3.97 -8.02 62.00
CA ASN A 319 3.22 -9.25 61.70
C ASN A 319 1.74 -9.12 62.12
N MET A 320 1.46 -8.51 63.23
CA MET A 320 0.10 -8.28 63.73
C MET A 320 -0.65 -7.30 62.78
N PHE A 321 0.03 -6.24 62.34
CA PHE A 321 -0.53 -5.32 61.34
C PHE A 321 -0.89 -6.04 60.06
N PHE A 322 -0.01 -6.86 59.50
CA PHE A 322 -0.28 -7.61 58.30
C PHE A 322 -1.37 -8.67 58.47
N GLN A 323 -1.54 -9.23 59.65
CA GLN A 323 -2.57 -10.26 59.91
C GLN A 323 -3.93 -9.68 60.26
N THR A 324 -3.99 -8.63 61.06
CA THR A 324 -5.23 -8.08 61.63
C THR A 324 -5.60 -6.70 61.13
N GLY A 325 -4.68 -6.02 60.45
CA GLY A 325 -4.85 -4.63 60.00
C GLY A 325 -4.82 -3.60 61.13
N SER A 326 -4.50 -4.01 62.36
CA SER A 326 -4.49 -3.14 63.53
C SER A 326 -3.28 -3.41 64.42
N VAL A 327 -2.80 -2.36 65.06
CA VAL A 327 -1.74 -2.45 66.14
C VAL A 327 -2.19 -1.65 67.31
N VAL A 328 -1.95 -2.21 68.53
CA VAL A 328 -2.26 -1.56 69.81
C VAL A 328 -1.04 -0.79 70.25
N GLY A 329 -1.16 0.52 70.42
CA GLY A 329 -0.13 1.43 70.89
C GLY A 329 -0.54 2.06 72.26
N ARG A 330 0.43 2.56 72.98
CA ARG A 330 0.21 3.22 74.31
C ARG A 330 0.14 4.74 74.10
N SER A 331 -0.88 5.37 74.67
CA SER A 331 -1.08 6.83 74.56
C SER A 331 -0.39 7.63 75.66
N PHE A 332 0.05 6.95 76.71
CA PHE A 332 0.70 7.59 77.88
C PHE A 332 2.04 6.94 78.13
N THR A 333 3.02 7.74 78.55
CA THR A 333 4.31 7.26 79.01
C THR A 333 4.15 6.59 80.41
N GLN A 334 5.16 5.78 80.86
CA GLN A 334 5.13 5.13 82.18
C GLN A 334 5.02 6.13 83.30
N ASP A 335 5.48 7.36 83.12
CA ASP A 335 5.43 8.45 84.11
C ASP A 335 4.04 9.17 84.12
N GLY A 336 3.08 8.73 83.33
CA GLY A 336 1.71 9.29 83.27
C GLY A 336 1.52 10.51 82.37
N ASP A 337 2.56 10.95 81.69
CA ASP A 337 2.47 12.04 80.72
C ASP A 337 1.91 11.60 79.41
N MET A 338 1.06 12.43 78.83
CA MET A 338 0.50 12.19 77.52
C MET A 338 1.60 12.26 76.43
N ASN A 339 1.73 11.23 75.63
CA ASN A 339 2.73 11.20 74.56
C ASN A 339 2.43 12.31 73.56
N PRO A 340 3.20 13.39 73.45
CA PRO A 340 2.80 14.58 72.72
C PRO A 340 2.86 14.31 71.17
N GLY A 341 1.72 13.96 70.62
CA GLY A 341 1.51 14.03 69.13
C GLY A 341 2.21 13.00 68.28
N LYS A 342 2.82 11.96 68.85
CA LYS A 342 3.40 10.85 68.08
C LYS A 342 2.40 9.72 67.98
N VAL A 343 1.86 9.53 66.80
CA VAL A 343 1.11 8.33 66.46
C VAL A 343 2.13 7.21 66.25
N PRO A 344 2.10 6.12 67.12
CA PRO A 344 3.12 5.05 67.04
C PRO A 344 3.16 4.31 65.74
N ILE A 345 2.13 4.46 64.91
CA ILE A 345 2.04 3.88 63.59
C ILE A 345 1.49 4.93 62.66
N GLN A 346 2.26 5.23 61.64
CA GLN A 346 1.82 6.12 60.57
C GLN A 346 1.90 5.39 59.24
N GLU A 347 0.81 5.35 58.54
CA GLU A 347 0.75 4.81 57.17
C GLU A 347 1.52 5.75 56.24
N ILE A 348 2.52 5.22 55.57
CA ILE A 348 3.22 5.93 54.50
C ILE A 348 2.44 5.68 53.20
N THR A 349 1.46 6.53 52.95
CA THR A 349 0.79 6.51 51.65
C THR A 349 1.72 7.08 50.60
N THR A 350 2.25 6.24 49.76
CA THR A 350 2.93 6.64 48.51
C THR A 350 1.91 7.08 47.46
N GLY A 351 0.86 7.78 47.89
CA GLY A 351 -0.32 8.18 47.09
C GLY A 351 -0.04 8.96 45.79
N ALA A 352 1.24 9.28 45.51
CA ALA A 352 1.64 9.88 44.21
C ALA A 352 1.61 8.88 43.05
N GLY A 353 1.58 7.56 43.27
CA GLY A 353 1.57 6.55 42.20
C GLY A 353 0.22 6.35 41.53
N GLY A 354 -0.85 6.32 42.34
CA GLY A 354 -2.21 6.07 41.82
C GLY A 354 -2.72 7.13 40.86
N GLY A 355 -2.56 8.42 41.17
CA GLY A 355 -2.96 9.52 40.32
C GLY A 355 -2.16 9.58 39.01
N LYS A 356 -0.85 9.31 39.05
CA LYS A 356 0.01 9.23 37.85
C LYS A 356 -0.37 8.05 36.97
N MET A 357 -0.68 6.91 37.56
CA MET A 357 -1.10 5.71 36.85
C MET A 357 -2.43 5.95 36.12
N GLN A 358 -3.40 6.57 36.81
CA GLN A 358 -4.70 6.88 36.21
C GLN A 358 -4.59 7.89 35.05
N ALA A 359 -3.72 8.90 35.20
CA ALA A 359 -3.43 9.85 34.13
C ALA A 359 -2.77 9.16 32.91
N LEU A 360 -1.85 8.23 33.11
CA LEU A 360 -1.22 7.46 32.05
C LEU A 360 -2.22 6.53 31.34
N ILE A 361 -3.11 5.88 32.09
CA ILE A 361 -4.21 5.06 31.51
C ILE A 361 -5.16 5.95 30.69
N GLY A 362 -5.49 7.15 31.17
CA GLY A 362 -6.28 8.11 30.43
C GLY A 362 -5.63 8.51 29.10
N ASN A 363 -4.33 8.80 29.10
CA ASN A 363 -3.57 9.12 27.90
C ASN A 363 -3.49 7.91 26.93
N TYR A 364 -3.29 6.70 27.46
CA TYR A 364 -3.30 5.48 26.65
C TYR A 364 -4.64 5.30 25.92
N ASN A 365 -5.75 5.43 26.63
CA ASN A 365 -7.09 5.32 26.07
C ASN A 365 -7.36 6.43 25.04
N TYR A 366 -6.90 7.65 25.30
CA TYR A 366 -7.00 8.76 24.32
C TYR A 366 -6.27 8.44 23.03
N TYR A 367 -5.02 7.97 23.08
CA TYR A 367 -4.26 7.61 21.87
C TYR A 367 -4.85 6.41 21.13
N MET A 368 -5.39 5.42 21.86
CA MET A 368 -6.11 4.30 21.27
C MET A 368 -7.36 4.76 20.52
N GLN A 369 -8.09 5.72 21.07
CA GLN A 369 -9.26 6.30 20.42
C GLN A 369 -8.87 7.07 19.15
N MET A 370 -7.79 7.87 19.20
CA MET A 370 -7.27 8.61 18.05
C MET A 370 -6.82 7.71 16.88
N ILE A 371 -6.39 6.47 17.17
CA ILE A 371 -6.07 5.48 16.12
C ILE A 371 -7.35 4.89 15.52
N ARG A 372 -8.38 4.73 16.35
CA ARG A 372 -9.65 4.10 15.94
C ARG A 372 -10.51 5.03 15.09
N ASP A 373 -10.49 6.33 15.37
CA ASP A 373 -11.23 7.38 14.64
C ASP A 373 -10.45 7.83 13.38
#